data_e8eccb55ec658bcb763c65e0b19d0fcb
#
_entry.id   e8eccb55ec658bcb763c65e0b19d0fcb
#
_cell.length_a   1.000
_cell.length_b   1.000
_cell.length_c   1.000
_cell.angle_alpha   90.00
_cell.angle_beta   90.00
_cell.angle_gamma   90.00
#
_symmetry.space_group_name_H-M   'P 1'
#
loop_
_entity.id
_entity.type
_entity.pdbx_description
1 polymer ?
#
loop_
_entity_poly.entity_id
_entity_poly.type
_entity_poly.pdbx_seq_one_letter_code
_entity_poly.pdbx_strand_id
1 'polypeptide(L)'
;MNQTIRVGVVMGSNSDWETMRHAVEILTQFDIAHEARVVSAHRMPDELFAYAEGAAGRGLAAIIAGAGGAAHLPGMLASKTTVPVLGVPVASRHLQGVDSLYSIVQMPKGVPVATFAIGTAGAANAALFAVAMLAAAGDTALRERLDAFRARQTAAARAMTLPPPEAASEGAATAHASMPPVSPFSPQGGGAL
;
A
#
# COMPACT_ATOMS: atom_id res chain seq x y z
N MET A 1 1.45 -17.82 -24.09
CA MET A 1 0.01 -17.82 -23.75
C MET A 1 -0.26 -16.57 -22.93
N ASN A 2 -1.18 -15.71 -23.37
CA ASN A 2 -1.51 -14.50 -22.61
C ASN A 2 -2.30 -14.93 -21.36
N GLN A 3 -1.71 -14.88 -20.18
CA GLN A 3 -2.44 -15.16 -18.93
C GLN A 3 -3.53 -14.11 -18.74
N THR A 4 -4.74 -14.54 -18.43
CA THR A 4 -5.84 -13.62 -18.08
C THR A 4 -5.48 -12.87 -16.80
N ILE A 5 -5.56 -11.53 -16.85
CA ILE A 5 -5.30 -10.68 -15.66
C ILE A 5 -6.31 -11.04 -14.57
N ARG A 6 -5.80 -11.33 -13.36
CA ARG A 6 -6.62 -11.75 -12.21
C ARG A 6 -6.79 -10.65 -11.16
N VAL A 7 -5.83 -9.74 -11.04
CA VAL A 7 -5.84 -8.66 -10.03
C VAL A 7 -5.48 -7.34 -10.69
N GLY A 8 -6.29 -6.32 -10.45
CA GLY A 8 -5.99 -4.95 -10.82
C GLY A 8 -5.34 -4.21 -9.65
N VAL A 9 -4.24 -3.49 -9.88
CA VAL A 9 -3.64 -2.56 -8.93
C VAL A 9 -3.86 -1.15 -9.45
N VAL A 10 -4.72 -0.38 -8.77
CA VAL A 10 -5.17 0.93 -9.24
C VAL A 10 -4.78 2.01 -8.24
N MET A 11 -4.32 3.15 -8.72
CA MET A 11 -3.93 4.28 -7.88
C MET A 11 -4.37 5.62 -8.45
N GLY A 12 -4.55 6.63 -7.60
CA GLY A 12 -5.06 7.95 -8.01
C GLY A 12 -4.02 8.84 -8.69
N SER A 13 -2.74 8.52 -8.50
CA SER A 13 -1.60 9.29 -9.03
C SER A 13 -0.37 8.39 -9.15
N ASN A 14 0.57 8.78 -10.01
CA ASN A 14 1.89 8.14 -10.07
C ASN A 14 2.71 8.35 -8.79
N SER A 15 2.41 9.37 -7.97
CA SER A 15 3.01 9.56 -6.65
C SER A 15 2.70 8.43 -5.66
N ASP A 16 1.61 7.68 -5.89
CA ASP A 16 1.19 6.57 -5.03
C ASP A 16 2.00 5.29 -5.32
N TRP A 17 2.78 5.28 -6.41
CA TRP A 17 3.54 4.12 -6.86
C TRP A 17 4.53 3.60 -5.82
N GLU A 18 5.22 4.49 -5.08
CA GLU A 18 6.14 4.09 -4.02
C GLU A 18 5.49 3.20 -2.96
N THR A 19 4.21 3.41 -2.69
CA THR A 19 3.42 2.53 -1.82
C THR A 19 2.89 1.31 -2.59
N MET A 20 2.28 1.54 -3.75
CA MET A 20 1.52 0.50 -4.44
C MET A 20 2.38 -0.55 -5.15
N ARG A 21 3.64 -0.24 -5.48
CA ARG A 21 4.59 -1.23 -6.02
C ARG A 21 4.76 -2.44 -5.11
N HIS A 22 4.61 -2.30 -3.79
CA HIS A 22 4.69 -3.42 -2.86
C HIS A 22 3.56 -4.44 -3.05
N ALA A 23 2.39 -4.01 -3.51
CA ALA A 23 1.34 -4.95 -3.93
C ALA A 23 1.74 -5.70 -5.20
N VAL A 24 2.31 -4.99 -6.18
CA VAL A 24 2.81 -5.59 -7.44
C VAL A 24 3.93 -6.60 -7.17
N GLU A 25 4.85 -6.28 -6.28
CA GLU A 25 5.95 -7.18 -5.87
C GLU A 25 5.42 -8.49 -5.29
N ILE A 26 4.42 -8.44 -4.40
CA ILE A 26 3.78 -9.63 -3.84
C ILE A 26 3.05 -10.43 -4.92
N LEU A 27 2.24 -9.78 -5.77
CA LEU A 27 1.52 -10.49 -6.84
C LEU A 27 2.50 -11.18 -7.80
N THR A 28 3.62 -10.52 -8.13
CA THR A 28 4.71 -11.11 -8.94
C THR A 28 5.34 -12.30 -8.23
N GLN A 29 5.65 -12.20 -6.94
CA GLN A 29 6.22 -13.29 -6.14
C GLN A 29 5.32 -14.54 -6.13
N PHE A 30 4.01 -14.33 -6.16
CA PHE A 30 3.01 -15.40 -6.21
C PHE A 30 2.60 -15.80 -7.63
N ASP A 31 3.26 -15.27 -8.67
CA ASP A 31 2.97 -15.56 -10.08
C ASP A 31 1.49 -15.32 -10.43
N ILE A 32 0.91 -14.23 -9.90
CA ILE A 32 -0.45 -13.83 -10.21
C ILE A 32 -0.44 -12.79 -11.32
N ALA A 33 -1.12 -13.09 -12.42
CA ALA A 33 -1.29 -12.16 -13.52
C ALA A 33 -2.05 -10.91 -13.03
N HIS A 34 -1.43 -9.75 -13.18
CA HIS A 34 -1.96 -8.48 -12.70
C HIS A 34 -1.67 -7.34 -13.67
N GLU A 35 -2.37 -6.24 -13.51
CA GLU A 35 -2.09 -4.96 -14.16
C GLU A 35 -1.93 -3.87 -13.11
N ALA A 36 -1.12 -2.84 -13.39
CA ALA A 36 -1.02 -1.64 -12.58
C ALA A 36 -1.41 -0.42 -13.41
N ARG A 37 -2.35 0.42 -12.90
CA ARG A 37 -2.88 1.56 -13.64
C ARG A 37 -3.08 2.78 -12.74
N VAL A 38 -2.84 3.96 -13.30
CA VAL A 38 -3.27 5.22 -12.71
C VAL A 38 -4.67 5.54 -13.25
N VAL A 39 -5.64 5.65 -12.33
CA VAL A 39 -7.02 6.04 -12.65
C VAL A 39 -7.49 7.02 -11.55
N SER A 40 -7.43 8.30 -11.83
CA SER A 40 -7.73 9.32 -10.82
C SER A 40 -9.22 9.49 -10.61
N ALA A 41 -9.69 9.28 -9.37
CA ALA A 41 -11.12 9.39 -9.03
C ALA A 41 -11.72 10.78 -9.33
N HIS A 42 -10.94 11.84 -9.14
CA HIS A 42 -11.42 13.21 -9.28
C HIS A 42 -11.12 13.85 -10.65
N ARG A 43 -10.15 13.30 -11.40
CA ARG A 43 -9.69 13.87 -12.68
C ARG A 43 -10.05 13.00 -13.88
N MET A 44 -10.38 11.73 -13.64
CA MET A 44 -10.72 10.72 -14.65
C MET A 44 -11.91 9.88 -14.17
N PRO A 45 -13.04 10.49 -13.76
CA PRO A 45 -14.17 9.76 -13.17
C PRO A 45 -14.82 8.77 -14.15
N ASP A 46 -14.94 9.12 -15.42
CA ASP A 46 -15.54 8.25 -16.42
C ASP A 46 -14.68 7.01 -16.68
N GLU A 47 -13.36 7.15 -16.79
CA GLU A 47 -12.42 6.04 -16.94
C GLU A 47 -12.40 5.16 -15.69
N LEU A 48 -12.55 5.75 -14.49
CA LEU A 48 -12.68 4.99 -13.26
C LEU A 48 -13.92 4.11 -13.26
N PHE A 49 -15.07 4.67 -13.65
CA PHE A 49 -16.31 3.92 -13.69
C PHE A 49 -16.27 2.84 -14.78
N ALA A 50 -15.76 3.16 -15.96
CA ALA A 50 -15.56 2.16 -17.02
C ALA A 50 -14.60 1.02 -16.58
N TYR A 51 -13.55 1.36 -15.84
CA TYR A 51 -12.64 0.36 -15.28
C TYR A 51 -13.35 -0.60 -14.32
N ALA A 52 -14.14 -0.05 -13.39
CA ALA A 52 -14.87 -0.82 -12.38
C ALA A 52 -15.97 -1.69 -13.02
N GLU A 53 -16.79 -1.13 -13.89
CA GLU A 53 -17.87 -1.82 -14.59
C GLU A 53 -17.36 -2.96 -15.48
N GLY A 54 -16.22 -2.74 -16.14
CA GLY A 54 -15.59 -3.76 -16.99
C GLY A 54 -14.79 -4.83 -16.22
N ALA A 55 -14.55 -4.67 -14.92
CA ALA A 55 -13.63 -5.52 -14.15
C ALA A 55 -14.02 -6.99 -14.12
N ALA A 56 -15.29 -7.30 -13.83
CA ALA A 56 -15.81 -8.66 -13.79
C ALA A 56 -15.74 -9.34 -15.16
N GLY A 57 -16.13 -8.63 -16.23
CA GLY A 57 -16.08 -9.14 -17.60
C GLY A 57 -14.67 -9.43 -18.10
N ARG A 58 -13.64 -8.73 -17.57
CA ARG A 58 -12.23 -8.99 -17.84
C ARG A 58 -11.64 -10.15 -17.02
N GLY A 59 -12.40 -10.70 -16.07
CA GLY A 59 -11.96 -11.84 -15.23
C GLY A 59 -11.17 -11.42 -13.99
N LEU A 60 -11.24 -10.15 -13.56
CA LEU A 60 -10.60 -9.70 -12.31
C LEU A 60 -11.30 -10.37 -11.11
N ALA A 61 -10.50 -10.94 -10.22
CA ALA A 61 -10.94 -11.53 -8.96
C ALA A 61 -10.86 -10.52 -7.79
N ALA A 62 -10.03 -9.48 -7.92
CA ALA A 62 -9.89 -8.40 -6.95
C ALA A 62 -9.33 -7.14 -7.61
N ILE A 63 -9.61 -5.99 -7.00
CA ILE A 63 -9.00 -4.70 -7.32
C ILE A 63 -8.33 -4.16 -6.06
N ILE A 64 -7.00 -3.99 -6.07
CA ILE A 64 -6.26 -3.32 -5.01
C ILE A 64 -6.20 -1.84 -5.36
N ALA A 65 -6.78 -0.99 -4.53
CA ALA A 65 -6.97 0.42 -4.83
C ALA A 65 -6.28 1.31 -3.79
N GLY A 66 -5.22 2.01 -4.20
CA GLY A 66 -4.45 2.94 -3.36
C GLY A 66 -4.84 4.39 -3.58
N ALA A 67 -5.05 5.14 -2.50
CA ALA A 67 -5.35 6.56 -2.57
C ALA A 67 -4.91 7.31 -1.32
N GLY A 68 -4.49 8.58 -1.49
CA GLY A 68 -4.07 9.47 -0.41
C GLY A 68 -4.96 10.70 -0.26
N GLY A 69 -5.02 11.27 0.95
CA GLY A 69 -5.82 12.44 1.26
C GLY A 69 -7.33 12.18 1.21
N ALA A 70 -8.05 12.88 0.34
CA ALA A 70 -9.45 12.58 0.00
C ALA A 70 -9.51 11.28 -0.83
N ALA A 71 -9.30 10.17 -0.18
CA ALA A 71 -9.05 8.86 -0.79
C ALA A 71 -10.34 8.18 -1.27
N HIS A 72 -11.08 8.82 -2.17
CA HIS A 72 -12.38 8.34 -2.64
C HIS A 72 -12.29 7.18 -3.65
N LEU A 73 -11.13 6.97 -4.27
CA LEU A 73 -10.92 5.97 -5.32
C LEU A 73 -11.46 4.58 -4.98
N PRO A 74 -11.13 3.96 -3.83
CA PRO A 74 -11.61 2.62 -3.51
C PRO A 74 -13.14 2.53 -3.38
N GLY A 75 -13.75 3.50 -2.71
CA GLY A 75 -15.21 3.57 -2.54
C GLY A 75 -15.95 3.78 -3.85
N MET A 76 -15.43 4.65 -4.72
CA MET A 76 -16.01 4.90 -6.05
C MET A 76 -15.92 3.66 -6.94
N LEU A 77 -14.81 2.93 -6.93
CA LEU A 77 -14.68 1.64 -7.62
C LEU A 77 -15.71 0.64 -7.08
N ALA A 78 -15.77 0.47 -5.75
CA ALA A 78 -16.67 -0.50 -5.12
C ALA A 78 -18.16 -0.22 -5.39
N SER A 79 -18.54 1.03 -5.64
CA SER A 79 -19.90 1.40 -5.99
C SER A 79 -20.32 0.95 -7.40
N LYS A 80 -19.35 0.58 -8.26
CA LYS A 80 -19.55 0.29 -9.69
C LYS A 80 -19.20 -1.14 -10.09
N THR A 81 -18.77 -1.98 -9.14
CA THR A 81 -18.44 -3.38 -9.41
C THR A 81 -18.78 -4.29 -8.24
N THR A 82 -19.04 -5.55 -8.55
CA THR A 82 -19.13 -6.62 -7.55
C THR A 82 -17.80 -7.33 -7.30
N VAL A 83 -16.75 -6.98 -8.05
CA VAL A 83 -15.39 -7.45 -7.79
C VAL A 83 -14.91 -6.87 -6.47
N PRO A 84 -14.39 -7.69 -5.53
CA PRO A 84 -13.87 -7.21 -4.26
C PRO A 84 -12.84 -6.09 -4.41
N VAL A 85 -13.06 -4.97 -3.71
CA VAL A 85 -12.12 -3.83 -3.68
C VAL A 85 -11.36 -3.83 -2.36
N LEU A 86 -10.04 -3.82 -2.46
CA LEU A 86 -9.07 -3.88 -1.38
C LEU A 86 -8.41 -2.51 -1.27
N GLY A 87 -8.85 -1.69 -0.32
CA GLY A 87 -8.43 -0.30 -0.16
C GLY A 87 -7.14 -0.16 0.63
N VAL A 88 -6.19 0.57 0.06
CA VAL A 88 -4.89 0.87 0.67
C VAL A 88 -4.79 2.37 0.92
N PRO A 89 -4.80 2.82 2.19
CA PRO A 89 -4.54 4.20 2.52
C PRO A 89 -3.07 4.55 2.22
N VAL A 90 -2.86 5.54 1.34
CA VAL A 90 -1.52 6.06 1.05
C VAL A 90 -1.23 7.24 1.98
N ALA A 91 0.01 7.34 2.44
CA ALA A 91 0.42 8.42 3.32
C ALA A 91 0.18 9.79 2.68
N SER A 92 -0.44 10.70 3.43
CA SER A 92 -0.68 12.08 3.02
C SER A 92 0.34 13.02 3.65
N ARG A 93 0.55 14.19 3.03
CA ARG A 93 1.55 15.16 3.46
C ARG A 93 1.30 15.69 4.89
N HIS A 94 0.05 15.96 5.25
CA HIS A 94 -0.28 16.65 6.50
C HIS A 94 -0.70 15.72 7.64
N LEU A 95 -1.44 14.66 7.33
CA LEU A 95 -2.01 13.72 8.33
C LEU A 95 -1.43 12.30 8.22
N GLN A 96 -0.34 12.14 7.47
CA GLN A 96 0.41 10.88 7.37
C GLN A 96 -0.45 9.66 6.99
N GLY A 97 -1.57 9.89 6.30
CA GLY A 97 -2.49 8.86 5.82
C GLY A 97 -3.67 8.56 6.73
N VAL A 98 -3.82 9.21 7.89
CA VAL A 98 -5.00 9.07 8.75
C VAL A 98 -6.26 9.57 8.05
N ASP A 99 -6.17 10.67 7.32
CA ASP A 99 -7.21 11.18 6.43
C ASP A 99 -7.56 10.20 5.32
N SER A 100 -6.55 9.58 4.69
CA SER A 100 -6.73 8.53 3.69
C SER A 100 -7.46 7.33 4.29
N LEU A 101 -7.06 6.88 5.47
CA LEU A 101 -7.68 5.76 6.17
C LEU A 101 -9.17 6.05 6.46
N TYR A 102 -9.48 7.21 7.05
CA TYR A 102 -10.87 7.58 7.34
C TYR A 102 -11.71 7.74 6.07
N SER A 103 -11.15 8.26 4.99
CA SER A 103 -11.84 8.37 3.70
C SER A 103 -12.22 7.01 3.10
N ILE A 104 -11.45 5.95 3.38
CA ILE A 104 -11.65 4.61 2.81
C ILE A 104 -12.51 3.73 3.71
N VAL A 105 -12.26 3.75 5.04
CA VAL A 105 -12.84 2.74 5.95
C VAL A 105 -14.31 2.96 6.28
N GLN A 106 -14.80 4.22 6.27
CA GLN A 106 -16.16 4.57 6.68
C GLN A 106 -17.17 4.43 5.53
N MET A 107 -17.19 3.27 4.89
CA MET A 107 -18.13 2.98 3.80
C MET A 107 -19.56 2.79 4.32
N PRO A 108 -20.58 3.26 3.55
CA PRO A 108 -21.98 3.02 3.89
C PRO A 108 -22.34 1.54 3.76
N LYS A 109 -23.38 1.13 4.51
CA LYS A 109 -23.94 -0.23 4.37
C LYS A 109 -24.34 -0.51 2.93
N GLY A 110 -23.85 -1.63 2.38
CA GLY A 110 -24.18 -2.10 1.04
C GLY A 110 -23.05 -1.93 0.01
N VAL A 111 -22.03 -1.10 0.31
CA VAL A 111 -20.86 -0.91 -0.57
C VAL A 111 -19.57 -1.15 0.23
N PRO A 112 -19.15 -2.41 0.40
CA PRO A 112 -17.98 -2.73 1.22
C PRO A 112 -16.66 -2.44 0.50
N VAL A 113 -15.68 -1.94 1.25
CA VAL A 113 -14.25 -1.92 0.87
C VAL A 113 -13.45 -2.57 1.99
N ALA A 114 -12.70 -3.62 1.67
CA ALA A 114 -11.76 -4.20 2.63
C ALA A 114 -10.57 -3.25 2.78
N THR A 115 -10.42 -2.64 3.96
CA THR A 115 -9.41 -1.60 4.20
C THR A 115 -8.20 -2.15 4.92
N PHE A 116 -7.00 -1.83 4.42
CA PHE A 116 -5.71 -2.31 4.94
C PHE A 116 -4.95 -1.22 5.70
N ALA A 117 -3.77 -1.56 6.22
CA ALA A 117 -2.91 -0.62 6.92
C ALA A 117 -2.44 0.53 6.01
N ILE A 118 -2.07 1.66 6.61
CA ILE A 118 -1.50 2.79 5.89
C ILE A 118 -0.12 2.42 5.32
N GLY A 119 0.11 2.77 4.06
CA GLY A 119 1.42 2.70 3.42
C GLY A 119 1.80 1.30 2.90
N THR A 120 3.09 1.02 2.85
CA THR A 120 3.68 -0.14 2.15
C THR A 120 3.23 -1.48 2.71
N ALA A 121 3.09 -1.58 4.05
CA ALA A 121 2.58 -2.78 4.71
C ALA A 121 1.13 -3.08 4.29
N GLY A 122 0.31 -2.01 4.16
CA GLY A 122 -1.07 -2.14 3.69
C GLY A 122 -1.15 -2.64 2.25
N ALA A 123 -0.31 -2.11 1.36
CA ALA A 123 -0.24 -2.54 -0.03
C ALA A 123 0.16 -4.02 -0.16
N ALA A 124 1.21 -4.44 0.56
CA ALA A 124 1.65 -5.84 0.58
C ALA A 124 0.57 -6.78 1.15
N ASN A 125 -0.08 -6.38 2.25
CA ASN A 125 -1.14 -7.17 2.88
C ASN A 125 -2.41 -7.25 2.01
N ALA A 126 -2.76 -6.20 1.27
CA ALA A 126 -3.86 -6.24 0.31
C ALA A 126 -3.60 -7.28 -0.80
N ALA A 127 -2.37 -7.35 -1.30
CA ALA A 127 -1.97 -8.36 -2.27
C ALA A 127 -1.98 -9.77 -1.68
N LEU A 128 -1.44 -9.97 -0.46
CA LEU A 128 -1.52 -11.26 0.24
C LEU A 128 -2.96 -11.70 0.52
N PHE A 129 -3.85 -10.73 0.76
CA PHE A 129 -5.27 -11.03 0.93
C PHE A 129 -5.90 -11.46 -0.40
N ALA A 130 -5.57 -10.81 -1.53
CA ALA A 130 -6.00 -11.26 -2.85
C ALA A 130 -5.48 -12.67 -3.16
N VAL A 131 -4.22 -12.99 -2.82
CA VAL A 131 -3.67 -14.36 -2.89
C VAL A 131 -4.51 -15.34 -2.08
N ALA A 132 -4.86 -15.00 -0.84
CA ALA A 132 -5.66 -15.84 0.05
C ALA A 132 -7.08 -16.06 -0.51
N MET A 133 -7.71 -15.04 -1.09
CA MET A 133 -9.02 -15.16 -1.75
C MET A 133 -8.97 -16.14 -2.92
N LEU A 134 -7.95 -16.04 -3.78
CA LEU A 134 -7.78 -16.96 -4.92
C LEU A 134 -7.51 -18.40 -4.46
N ALA A 135 -6.69 -18.58 -3.43
CA ALA A 135 -6.42 -19.87 -2.82
C ALA A 135 -7.69 -20.50 -2.21
N ALA A 136 -8.52 -19.69 -1.53
CA ALA A 136 -9.78 -20.13 -0.96
C ALA A 136 -10.83 -20.50 -2.04
N ALA A 137 -10.74 -19.88 -3.22
CA ALA A 137 -11.59 -20.20 -4.37
C ALA A 137 -11.23 -21.51 -5.07
N GLY A 138 -10.25 -22.27 -4.57
CA GLY A 138 -9.92 -23.62 -5.04
C GLY A 138 -8.54 -23.79 -5.69
N ASP A 139 -7.71 -22.74 -5.72
CA ASP A 139 -6.32 -22.85 -6.18
C ASP A 139 -5.44 -23.47 -5.09
N THR A 140 -5.32 -24.80 -5.11
CA THR A 140 -4.55 -25.56 -4.11
C THR A 140 -3.05 -25.27 -4.19
N ALA A 141 -2.49 -25.11 -5.40
CA ALA A 141 -1.08 -24.80 -5.58
C ALA A 141 -0.73 -23.40 -5.01
N LEU A 142 -1.64 -22.44 -5.18
CA LEU A 142 -1.50 -21.13 -4.59
C LEU A 142 -1.60 -21.17 -3.06
N ARG A 143 -2.46 -22.02 -2.51
CA ARG A 143 -2.58 -22.25 -1.06
C ARG A 143 -1.26 -22.77 -0.48
N GLU A 144 -0.67 -23.79 -1.09
CA GLU A 144 0.62 -24.34 -0.66
C GLU A 144 1.73 -23.28 -0.68
N ARG A 145 1.76 -22.44 -1.71
CA ARG A 145 2.72 -21.32 -1.78
C ARG A 145 2.50 -20.28 -0.66
N LEU A 146 1.23 -19.99 -0.33
CA LEU A 146 0.89 -19.07 0.76
C LEU A 146 1.29 -19.65 2.12
N ASP A 147 1.05 -20.94 2.36
CA ASP A 147 1.46 -21.63 3.58
C ASP A 147 2.98 -21.65 3.73
N ALA A 148 3.71 -21.95 2.66
CA ALA A 148 5.17 -21.89 2.63
C ALA A 148 5.69 -20.45 2.88
N PHE A 149 5.04 -19.42 2.34
CA PHE A 149 5.35 -18.02 2.62
C PHE A 149 5.23 -17.73 4.12
N ARG A 150 4.11 -18.10 4.74
CA ARG A 150 3.87 -17.89 6.18
C ARG A 150 4.87 -18.67 7.05
N ALA A 151 5.21 -19.91 6.67
CA ALA A 151 6.21 -20.70 7.36
C ALA A 151 7.58 -20.02 7.36
N ARG A 152 8.00 -19.44 6.22
CA ARG A 152 9.24 -18.65 6.14
C ARG A 152 9.23 -17.43 7.06
N GLN A 153 8.10 -16.68 7.10
CA GLN A 153 7.94 -15.54 8.01
C GLN A 153 8.08 -15.98 9.48
N THR A 154 7.47 -17.09 9.84
CA THR A 154 7.57 -17.66 11.19
C THR A 154 9.01 -18.08 11.51
N ALA A 155 9.70 -18.73 10.59
CA ALA A 155 11.09 -19.13 10.78
C ALA A 155 12.02 -17.91 10.94
N ALA A 156 11.83 -16.89 10.13
CA ALA A 156 12.57 -15.63 10.24
C ALA A 156 12.36 -14.95 11.60
N ALA A 157 11.10 -14.89 12.07
CA ALA A 157 10.79 -14.32 13.38
C ALA A 157 11.43 -15.11 14.54
N ARG A 158 11.42 -16.43 14.45
CA ARG A 158 12.08 -17.30 15.47
C ARG A 158 13.60 -17.17 15.49
N ALA A 159 14.21 -16.80 14.39
CA ALA A 159 15.64 -16.59 14.27
C ALA A 159 16.12 -15.22 14.78
N MET A 160 15.20 -14.31 15.11
CA MET A 160 15.56 -13.01 15.67
C MET A 160 16.17 -13.17 17.07
N THR A 161 17.29 -12.47 17.30
CA THR A 161 17.99 -12.44 18.58
C THR A 161 18.08 -11.03 19.13
N LEU A 162 18.28 -10.91 20.44
CA LEU A 162 18.52 -9.63 21.11
C LEU A 162 19.88 -9.64 21.81
N PRO A 163 20.70 -8.58 21.71
CA PRO A 163 20.47 -7.43 20.82
C PRO A 163 20.50 -7.83 19.35
N PRO A 164 19.90 -7.03 18.44
CA PRO A 164 19.98 -7.32 17.01
C PRO A 164 21.46 -7.37 16.57
N PRO A 165 21.84 -8.28 15.65
CA PRO A 165 23.18 -8.25 15.08
C PRO A 165 23.43 -6.87 14.48
N GLU A 166 24.60 -6.27 14.79
CA GLU A 166 24.98 -4.98 14.20
C GLU A 166 24.89 -5.10 12.67
N ALA A 167 24.15 -4.18 12.05
CA ALA A 167 24.16 -4.07 10.59
C ALA A 167 25.62 -3.89 10.19
N ALA A 168 26.19 -4.81 9.40
CA ALA A 168 27.53 -4.69 8.89
C ALA A 168 27.67 -3.29 8.28
N SER A 169 28.45 -2.43 8.91
CA SER A 169 28.69 -1.07 8.48
C SER A 169 29.39 -1.14 7.13
N GLU A 170 28.62 -1.00 6.06
CA GLU A 170 29.19 -0.58 4.77
C GLU A 170 29.88 0.76 5.00
N GLY A 171 31.17 0.78 4.76
CA GLY A 171 32.12 1.80 5.10
C GLY A 171 31.63 3.24 4.88
N ALA A 172 31.59 3.98 5.97
CA ALA A 172 31.63 5.44 5.94
C ALA A 172 32.74 5.91 6.88
N ALA A 173 33.96 5.89 6.36
CA ALA A 173 34.98 6.82 6.80
C ALA A 173 34.59 8.20 6.27
N THR A 174 34.04 9.07 7.12
CA THR A 174 34.11 10.51 6.90
C THR A 174 34.02 11.27 8.21
N ALA A 175 35.17 11.81 8.59
CA ALA A 175 35.42 13.12 9.19
C ALA A 175 34.40 13.59 10.28
N HIS A 176 34.88 13.50 11.54
CA HIS A 176 34.49 14.41 12.59
C HIS A 176 34.77 15.86 12.13
N ALA A 177 33.74 16.55 11.69
CA ALA A 177 33.74 17.98 11.67
C ALA A 177 33.33 18.48 13.06
N SER A 178 34.30 18.96 13.83
CA SER A 178 34.13 19.64 15.11
C SER A 178 33.19 20.85 14.94
N MET A 179 32.07 20.84 15.66
CA MET A 179 31.21 22.00 15.80
C MET A 179 31.99 23.11 16.55
N PRO A 180 31.94 24.38 16.07
CA PRO A 180 32.47 25.49 16.82
C PRO A 180 31.64 25.75 18.09
N PRO A 181 32.27 26.28 19.18
CA PRO A 181 31.57 26.54 20.43
C PRO A 181 30.52 27.63 20.27
N VAL A 182 29.33 27.38 20.81
CA VAL A 182 28.23 28.33 20.88
C VAL A 182 28.58 29.40 21.92
N SER A 183 28.68 30.66 21.49
CA SER A 183 28.88 31.80 22.40
C SER A 183 27.65 32.02 23.28
N PRO A 184 27.83 32.39 24.58
CA PRO A 184 26.70 32.63 25.47
C PRO A 184 25.96 33.92 25.09
N PHE A 185 24.64 33.80 25.06
CA PHE A 185 23.70 34.90 24.81
C PHE A 185 23.79 35.93 25.95
N SER A 186 24.20 37.15 25.64
CA SER A 186 24.13 38.29 26.56
C SER A 186 22.78 39.01 26.38
N PRO A 187 21.98 39.21 27.45
CA PRO A 187 20.76 40.00 27.33
C PRO A 187 21.14 41.50 27.36
N GLN A 188 20.89 42.20 26.28
CA GLN A 188 20.90 43.67 26.26
C GLN A 188 19.49 44.15 26.58
N GLY A 189 19.28 44.75 27.63
CA GLY A 189 19.00 46.03 28.18
C GLY A 189 17.78 46.71 27.56
N GLY A 190 16.77 46.99 28.45
CA GLY A 190 15.56 47.71 28.12
C GLY A 190 15.79 49.14 27.65
N GLY A 191 14.79 49.64 26.94
CA GLY A 191 14.63 51.05 26.57
C GLY A 191 13.15 51.32 26.37
N ALA A 192 12.59 52.08 27.31
CA ALA A 192 11.26 52.64 27.26
C ALA A 192 11.09 53.63 26.11
N LEU A 193 9.94 53.65 25.48
CA LEU A 193 8.98 54.76 25.29
C LEU A 193 7.74 54.22 24.56
#